data_3946b6e1ed66de207d4eed325b30f9cf
#
_entry.id   3946b6e1ed66de207d4eed325b30f9cf
#
_cell.length_a   1.000
_cell.length_b   1.000
_cell.length_c   1.000
_cell.angle_alpha   90.00
_cell.angle_beta   90.00
_cell.angle_gamma   90.00
#
_symmetry.space_group_name_H-M   'P 1'
#
loop_
_entity.id
_entity.type
_entity.pdbx_description
1 polymer ?
#
loop_
_entity_poly.entity_id
_entity_poly.type
_entity_poly.pdbx_seq_one_letter_code
_entity_poly.pdbx_strand_id
1 'polypeptide(L)'
;LEWTFARVVYDDPAKTLDTTARTDVLLFPELVRTMGRPEKTFDLISPYFVPGEEGTAALVTQAGKGVKVRIFTNSLASSEASVVHAGYAKRREDLLRAGVRLYEIKTTAAREARDEKVKFGSSSSTGLHAKTFAVDHSRIFVGSFNFDPRSARLNTEMGLVIDSPTLA
;
A
#
# COMPACT_ATOMS: atom_id res chain seq x y z
N LEU A 1 -24.02 10.70 -5.71
CA LEU A 1 -23.81 9.27 -5.97
C LEU A 1 -23.13 9.17 -7.34
N GLU A 2 -21.97 8.48 -7.38
CA GLU A 2 -21.28 8.12 -8.60
C GLU A 2 -21.47 6.62 -8.83
N TRP A 3 -21.87 6.26 -10.05
CA TRP A 3 -21.96 4.85 -10.46
C TRP A 3 -20.78 4.58 -11.40
N THR A 4 -19.95 3.61 -11.04
CA THR A 4 -18.77 3.25 -11.82
C THR A 4 -18.51 1.76 -11.81
N PHE A 5 -17.62 1.32 -12.69
CA PHE A 5 -17.18 -0.07 -12.72
C PHE A 5 -16.21 -0.37 -11.58
N ALA A 6 -16.47 -1.46 -10.90
CA ALA A 6 -15.59 -2.01 -9.88
C ALA A 6 -15.33 -3.49 -10.15
N ARG A 7 -14.09 -3.90 -10.01
CA ARG A 7 -13.67 -5.31 -10.12
C ARG A 7 -13.15 -5.79 -8.79
N VAL A 8 -13.65 -6.94 -8.34
CA VAL A 8 -13.07 -7.65 -7.19
C VAL A 8 -11.78 -8.33 -7.63
N VAL A 9 -10.72 -8.15 -6.86
CA VAL A 9 -9.45 -8.87 -6.99
C VAL A 9 -9.14 -9.54 -5.65
N TYR A 10 -8.66 -10.77 -5.67
CA TYR A 10 -8.44 -11.53 -4.45
C TYR A 10 -7.39 -12.62 -4.65
N ASP A 11 -6.79 -13.06 -3.56
CA ASP A 11 -5.96 -14.27 -3.53
C ASP A 11 -6.84 -15.52 -3.47
N ASP A 12 -6.44 -16.58 -4.16
CA ASP A 12 -7.04 -17.88 -3.95
C ASP A 12 -6.82 -18.32 -2.48
N PRO A 13 -7.85 -18.82 -1.77
CA PRO A 13 -7.69 -19.35 -0.43
C PRO A 13 -6.59 -20.42 -0.29
N ALA A 14 -6.32 -21.16 -1.36
CA ALA A 14 -5.25 -22.16 -1.42
C ALA A 14 -3.85 -21.56 -1.32
N LYS A 15 -3.67 -20.24 -1.51
CA LYS A 15 -2.38 -19.53 -1.34
C LYS A 15 -1.68 -19.87 -0.02
N THR A 16 -2.44 -20.04 1.05
CA THR A 16 -1.89 -20.36 2.39
C THR A 16 -1.52 -21.83 2.58
N LEU A 17 -2.00 -22.70 1.68
CA LEU A 17 -1.80 -24.14 1.73
C LEU A 17 -0.71 -24.62 0.77
N ASP A 18 -0.49 -23.87 -0.32
CA ASP A 18 0.44 -24.21 -1.39
C ASP A 18 1.65 -23.29 -1.36
N THR A 19 2.80 -23.87 -1.03
CA THR A 19 4.11 -23.20 -1.03
C THR A 19 4.75 -23.18 -2.42
N THR A 20 4.15 -23.83 -3.41
CA THR A 20 4.62 -23.79 -4.80
C THR A 20 4.25 -22.43 -5.40
N ALA A 21 5.18 -21.82 -6.13
CA ALA A 21 5.06 -20.46 -6.67
C ALA A 21 4.03 -20.33 -7.81
N ARG A 22 2.78 -20.68 -7.55
CA ARG A 22 1.68 -20.45 -8.49
C ARG A 22 1.30 -18.96 -8.47
N THR A 23 1.80 -18.22 -9.43
CA THR A 23 1.57 -16.77 -9.55
C THR A 23 0.15 -16.44 -10.04
N ASP A 24 -0.53 -17.39 -10.67
CA ASP A 24 -1.89 -17.25 -11.19
C ASP A 24 -2.98 -17.17 -10.09
N VAL A 25 -2.65 -17.56 -8.88
CA VAL A 25 -3.56 -17.52 -7.72
C VAL A 25 -3.27 -16.35 -6.77
N LEU A 26 -2.35 -15.45 -7.13
CA LEU A 26 -1.95 -14.34 -6.29
C LEU A 26 -2.67 -13.04 -6.70
N LEU A 27 -3.17 -12.32 -5.69
CA LEU A 27 -3.79 -11.00 -5.88
C LEU A 27 -2.83 -10.01 -6.54
N PHE A 28 -1.57 -9.96 -6.15
CA PHE A 28 -0.66 -8.91 -6.61
C PHE A 28 -0.44 -8.89 -8.13
N PRO A 29 -0.18 -10.00 -8.84
CA PRO A 29 -0.15 -10.01 -10.31
C PRO A 29 -1.47 -9.58 -10.94
N GLU A 30 -2.60 -10.02 -10.41
CA GLU A 30 -3.93 -9.62 -10.90
C GLU A 30 -4.18 -8.12 -10.67
N LEU A 31 -3.77 -7.59 -9.52
CA LEU A 31 -3.86 -6.18 -9.19
C LEU A 31 -3.04 -5.34 -10.19
N VAL A 32 -1.79 -5.73 -10.47
CA VAL A 32 -0.93 -5.04 -11.45
C VAL A 32 -1.56 -5.07 -12.85
N ARG A 33 -2.14 -6.21 -13.24
CA ARG A 33 -2.81 -6.37 -14.54
C ARG A 33 -4.05 -5.47 -14.64
N THR A 34 -4.85 -5.40 -13.58
CA THR A 34 -6.11 -4.65 -13.56
C THR A 34 -5.89 -3.15 -13.41
N MET A 35 -4.96 -2.74 -12.52
CA MET A 35 -4.59 -1.33 -12.34
C MET A 35 -3.85 -0.75 -13.55
N GLY A 36 -3.15 -1.60 -14.31
CA GLY A 36 -2.25 -1.18 -15.37
C GLY A 36 -0.95 -0.59 -14.85
N ARG A 37 -0.06 -0.24 -15.77
CA ARG A 37 1.20 0.42 -15.43
C ARG A 37 0.95 1.92 -15.31
N PRO A 38 1.47 2.57 -14.26
CA PRO A 38 1.38 4.03 -14.13
C PRO A 38 2.22 4.71 -15.22
N GLU A 39 1.64 5.73 -15.85
CA GLU A 39 2.30 6.55 -16.87
C GLU A 39 2.62 7.96 -16.35
N LYS A 40 1.82 8.48 -15.42
CA LYS A 40 1.92 9.84 -14.89
C LYS A 40 2.10 9.88 -13.37
N THR A 41 1.24 9.16 -12.66
CA THR A 41 1.21 9.19 -11.19
C THR A 41 0.98 7.80 -10.61
N PHE A 42 1.64 7.53 -9.49
CA PHE A 42 1.38 6.39 -8.64
C PHE A 42 1.32 6.85 -7.18
N ASP A 43 0.15 6.73 -6.58
CA ASP A 43 -0.10 7.08 -5.19
C ASP A 43 -0.38 5.82 -4.38
N LEU A 44 0.35 5.67 -3.29
CA LEU A 44 0.26 4.51 -2.40
C LEU A 44 0.02 4.96 -0.97
N ILE A 45 -1.03 4.46 -0.37
CA ILE A 45 -1.29 4.54 1.08
C ILE A 45 -1.23 3.13 1.63
N SER A 46 -0.25 2.86 2.50
CA SER A 46 -0.10 1.55 3.13
C SER A 46 0.48 1.70 4.53
N PRO A 47 -0.20 1.21 5.57
CA PRO A 47 0.32 1.26 6.94
C PRO A 47 1.61 0.47 7.10
N TYR A 48 1.73 -0.66 6.39
CA TYR A 48 2.92 -1.47 6.29
C TYR A 48 3.48 -1.36 4.88
N PHE A 49 4.55 -0.57 4.77
CA PHE A 49 5.28 -0.36 3.52
C PHE A 49 6.68 -0.99 3.64
N VAL A 50 6.82 -2.19 3.11
CA VAL A 50 8.10 -2.94 3.08
C VAL A 50 8.34 -3.41 1.65
N PRO A 51 8.85 -2.55 0.75
CA PRO A 51 8.93 -2.86 -0.67
C PRO A 51 9.93 -3.98 -1.00
N GLY A 52 10.85 -4.29 -0.10
CA GLY A 52 11.94 -5.21 -0.40
C GLY A 52 12.85 -4.70 -1.53
N GLU A 53 13.64 -5.57 -2.12
CA GLU A 53 14.51 -5.20 -3.25
C GLU A 53 13.72 -5.03 -4.54
N GLU A 54 12.87 -5.99 -4.85
CA GLU A 54 12.07 -6.00 -6.08
C GLU A 54 11.09 -4.81 -6.15
N GLY A 55 10.35 -4.55 -5.07
CA GLY A 55 9.43 -3.42 -5.00
C GLY A 55 10.15 -2.08 -5.06
N THR A 56 11.32 -1.96 -4.40
CA THR A 56 12.16 -0.75 -4.48
C THR A 56 12.62 -0.52 -5.92
N ALA A 57 13.18 -1.55 -6.57
CA ALA A 57 13.63 -1.45 -7.96
C ALA A 57 12.49 -1.09 -8.92
N ALA A 58 11.30 -1.63 -8.72
CA ALA A 58 10.11 -1.28 -9.50
C ALA A 58 9.72 0.19 -9.34
N LEU A 59 9.65 0.70 -8.10
CA LEU A 59 9.30 2.09 -7.80
C LEU A 59 10.35 3.08 -8.33
N VAL A 60 11.65 2.76 -8.17
CA VAL A 60 12.77 3.53 -8.71
C VAL A 60 12.70 3.58 -10.24
N THR A 61 12.40 2.44 -10.88
CA THR A 61 12.23 2.37 -12.34
C THR A 61 11.07 3.25 -12.82
N GLN A 62 9.94 3.26 -12.12
CA GLN A 62 8.82 4.12 -12.48
C GLN A 62 9.17 5.61 -12.30
N ALA A 63 9.80 5.98 -11.19
CA ALA A 63 10.25 7.34 -10.96
C ALA A 63 11.26 7.79 -12.05
N GLY A 64 12.21 6.92 -12.43
CA GLY A 64 13.17 7.16 -13.51
C GLY A 64 12.53 7.35 -14.90
N LYS A 65 11.32 6.84 -15.12
CA LYS A 65 10.51 7.11 -16.32
C LYS A 65 9.70 8.39 -16.25
N GLY A 66 9.80 9.16 -15.17
CA GLY A 66 9.09 10.41 -14.97
C GLY A 66 7.72 10.26 -14.28
N VAL A 67 7.35 9.05 -13.84
CA VAL A 67 6.14 8.86 -13.03
C VAL A 67 6.32 9.52 -11.67
N LYS A 68 5.34 10.33 -11.26
CA LYS A 68 5.30 10.95 -9.93
C LYS A 68 4.85 9.90 -8.92
N VAL A 69 5.80 9.30 -8.21
CA VAL A 69 5.53 8.29 -7.17
C VAL A 69 5.42 8.98 -5.81
N ARG A 70 4.28 8.80 -5.11
CA ARG A 70 4.01 9.31 -3.77
C ARG A 70 3.59 8.16 -2.85
N ILE A 71 4.18 8.08 -1.69
CA ILE A 71 3.91 7.00 -0.72
C ILE A 71 3.62 7.60 0.64
N PHE A 72 2.51 7.22 1.26
CA PHE A 72 2.14 7.60 2.61
C PHE A 72 2.06 6.35 3.50
N THR A 73 2.84 6.34 4.58
CA THR A 73 2.96 5.21 5.49
C THR A 73 3.05 5.63 6.95
N ASN A 74 3.09 4.67 7.86
CA ASN A 74 3.34 4.91 9.27
C ASN A 74 4.81 5.30 9.52
N SER A 75 5.01 6.29 10.39
CA SER A 75 6.34 6.57 10.97
C SER A 75 6.74 5.49 11.98
N LEU A 76 8.00 5.49 12.41
CA LEU A 76 8.47 4.60 13.48
C LEU A 76 7.63 4.76 14.76
N ALA A 77 7.26 5.97 15.11
CA ALA A 77 6.51 6.27 16.33
C ALA A 77 5.01 5.92 16.25
N SER A 78 4.45 5.80 15.05
CA SER A 78 3.06 5.40 14.79
C SER A 78 2.91 3.92 14.42
N SER A 79 4.03 3.23 14.15
CA SER A 79 4.02 1.81 13.79
C SER A 79 3.94 0.94 15.03
N GLU A 80 2.98 0.02 15.04
CA GLU A 80 2.88 -1.01 16.10
C GLU A 80 3.99 -2.06 16.00
N ALA A 81 4.63 -2.17 14.83
CA ALA A 81 5.66 -3.15 14.54
C ALA A 81 6.96 -2.47 14.08
N SER A 82 7.90 -2.27 15.01
CA SER A 82 9.23 -1.70 14.72
C SER A 82 10.01 -2.47 13.63
N VAL A 83 9.78 -3.79 13.53
CA VAL A 83 10.38 -4.65 12.49
C VAL A 83 9.90 -4.25 11.09
N VAL A 84 8.62 -3.88 10.93
CA VAL A 84 8.08 -3.38 9.65
C VAL A 84 8.77 -2.09 9.25
N HIS A 85 8.90 -1.15 10.20
CA HIS A 85 9.59 0.11 9.94
C HIS A 85 11.08 -0.11 9.58
N ALA A 86 11.76 -1.06 10.20
CA ALA A 86 13.14 -1.40 9.85
C ALA A 86 13.30 -1.88 8.40
N GLY A 87 12.32 -2.65 7.88
CA GLY A 87 12.29 -3.08 6.49
C GLY A 87 12.11 -1.92 5.50
N TYR A 88 11.29 -0.94 5.84
CA TYR A 88 11.12 0.29 5.09
C TYR A 88 12.36 1.18 5.16
N ALA A 89 12.90 1.42 6.36
CA ALA A 89 14.02 2.32 6.59
C ALA A 89 15.25 1.97 5.75
N LYS A 90 15.51 0.68 5.52
CA LYS A 90 16.62 0.19 4.68
C LYS A 90 16.51 0.64 3.22
N ARG A 91 15.30 0.93 2.72
CA ARG A 91 15.05 1.27 1.32
C ARG A 91 14.73 2.75 1.09
N ARG A 92 14.56 3.50 2.18
CA ARG A 92 14.14 4.90 2.15
C ARG A 92 15.08 5.78 1.36
N GLU A 93 16.38 5.60 1.54
CA GLU A 93 17.40 6.39 0.86
C GLU A 93 17.39 6.19 -0.66
N ASP A 94 17.29 4.94 -1.13
CA ASP A 94 17.24 4.61 -2.55
C ASP A 94 15.99 5.21 -3.22
N LEU A 95 14.84 5.13 -2.55
CA LEU A 95 13.59 5.70 -3.02
C LEU A 95 13.67 7.23 -3.13
N LEU A 96 14.20 7.91 -2.08
CA LEU A 96 14.35 9.36 -2.07
C LEU A 96 15.32 9.85 -3.15
N ARG A 97 16.45 9.18 -3.33
CA ARG A 97 17.42 9.50 -4.39
C ARG A 97 16.83 9.37 -5.79
N ALA A 98 15.92 8.43 -5.98
CA ALA A 98 15.19 8.25 -7.24
C ALA A 98 14.07 9.28 -7.46
N GLY A 99 13.79 10.18 -6.50
CA GLY A 99 12.76 11.19 -6.58
C GLY A 99 11.37 10.72 -6.13
N VAL A 100 11.27 9.53 -5.51
CA VAL A 100 10.03 9.09 -4.86
C VAL A 100 9.74 9.98 -3.66
N ARG A 101 8.50 10.47 -3.53
CA ARG A 101 8.06 11.29 -2.40
C ARG A 101 7.50 10.40 -1.30
N LEU A 102 8.14 10.45 -0.12
CA LEU A 102 7.74 9.69 1.05
C LEU A 102 7.12 10.61 2.09
N TYR A 103 5.97 10.20 2.60
CA TYR A 103 5.23 10.90 3.65
C TYR A 103 5.00 9.92 4.81
N GLU A 104 5.23 10.39 6.01
CA GLU A 104 5.02 9.62 7.24
C GLU A 104 4.04 10.35 8.15
N ILE A 105 3.16 9.59 8.82
CA ILE A 105 2.23 10.19 9.78
C ILE A 105 3.00 10.80 10.97
N LYS A 106 2.69 12.04 11.33
CA LYS A 106 3.34 12.70 12.47
C LYS A 106 2.92 12.09 13.80
N THR A 107 3.87 11.97 14.73
CA THR A 107 3.64 11.45 16.08
C THR A 107 2.62 12.28 16.87
N THR A 108 2.59 13.60 16.67
CA THR A 108 1.63 14.51 17.33
C THR A 108 0.20 14.19 16.90
N ALA A 109 -0.06 14.05 15.61
CA ALA A 109 -1.38 13.68 15.09
C ALA A 109 -1.84 12.29 15.59
N ALA A 110 -0.89 11.32 15.69
CA ALA A 110 -1.17 10.01 16.24
C ALA A 110 -1.50 10.05 17.75
N ARG A 111 -0.87 10.96 18.52
CA ARG A 111 -1.19 11.15 19.95
C ARG A 111 -2.52 11.84 20.16
N GLU A 112 -2.80 12.93 19.44
CA GLU A 112 -4.07 13.66 19.53
C GLU A 112 -5.25 12.76 19.21
N ALA A 113 -5.19 12.00 18.13
CA ALA A 113 -6.22 11.05 17.78
C ALA A 113 -6.31 9.86 18.76
N ARG A 114 -5.23 9.49 19.46
CA ARG A 114 -5.25 8.48 20.52
C ARG A 114 -5.95 9.00 21.79
N ASP A 115 -5.68 10.25 22.16
CA ASP A 115 -6.31 10.88 23.32
C ASP A 115 -7.82 11.08 23.12
N GLU A 116 -8.27 11.41 21.90
CA GLU A 116 -9.69 11.46 21.57
C GLU A 116 -10.37 10.08 21.66
N LYS A 117 -9.72 9.00 21.20
CA LYS A 117 -10.28 7.63 21.25
C LYS A 117 -10.30 7.04 22.64
N VAL A 118 -9.35 7.38 23.51
CA VAL A 118 -9.36 6.96 24.92
C VAL A 118 -10.58 7.52 25.64
N LYS A 119 -11.05 8.72 25.27
CA LYS A 119 -12.30 9.30 25.80
C LYS A 119 -13.56 8.53 25.40
N PHE A 120 -13.52 7.75 24.30
CA PHE A 120 -14.65 6.96 23.79
C PHE A 120 -14.55 5.45 24.06
N GLY A 121 -13.58 4.98 24.84
CA GLY A 121 -13.49 3.58 25.26
C GLY A 121 -13.07 2.60 24.17
N SER A 122 -12.51 3.06 23.04
CA SER A 122 -12.04 2.19 21.94
C SER A 122 -10.51 2.05 22.00
N SER A 123 -10.04 0.83 22.17
CA SER A 123 -8.62 0.45 22.29
C SER A 123 -7.88 0.33 20.94
N SER A 124 -8.31 1.03 19.88
CA SER A 124 -7.60 0.94 18.59
C SER A 124 -6.47 1.98 18.53
N SER A 125 -5.25 1.52 18.27
CA SER A 125 -4.09 2.37 17.98
C SER A 125 -4.39 3.34 16.83
N THR A 126 -4.03 4.59 17.02
CA THR A 126 -4.30 5.70 16.09
C THR A 126 -3.27 5.77 14.96
N GLY A 127 -2.96 4.63 14.36
CA GLY A 127 -2.13 4.56 13.17
C GLY A 127 -2.95 4.63 11.88
N LEU A 128 -2.28 4.93 10.79
CA LEU A 128 -2.81 4.72 9.45
C LEU A 128 -3.19 3.24 9.29
N HIS A 129 -4.38 2.95 8.74
CA HIS A 129 -4.80 1.57 8.46
C HIS A 129 -5.30 1.36 7.01
N ALA A 130 -5.50 2.43 6.25
CA ALA A 130 -5.93 2.37 4.87
C ALA A 130 -4.89 1.69 3.97
N LYS A 131 -5.34 0.85 3.05
CA LYS A 131 -4.54 0.21 2.01
C LYS A 131 -5.19 0.56 0.68
N THR A 132 -4.61 1.56 0.03
CA THR A 132 -5.18 2.17 -1.17
C THR A 132 -4.07 2.54 -2.14
N PHE A 133 -4.26 2.21 -3.40
CA PHE A 133 -3.36 2.58 -4.49
C PHE A 133 -4.13 3.32 -5.56
N ALA A 134 -3.58 4.40 -6.10
CA ALA A 134 -4.16 5.10 -7.23
C ALA A 134 -3.15 5.19 -8.39
N VAL A 135 -3.64 4.99 -9.61
CA VAL A 135 -2.87 5.05 -10.85
C VAL A 135 -3.46 6.11 -11.75
N ASP A 136 -2.64 7.09 -12.13
CA ASP A 136 -2.92 8.12 -13.14
C ASP A 136 -4.21 8.92 -12.88
N HIS A 137 -4.60 9.06 -11.61
CA HIS A 137 -5.88 9.69 -11.21
C HIS A 137 -7.08 9.13 -11.97
N SER A 138 -7.10 7.83 -12.23
CA SER A 138 -8.15 7.17 -13.01
C SER A 138 -8.65 5.88 -12.39
N ARG A 139 -7.77 5.15 -11.76
CA ARG A 139 -8.09 3.89 -11.09
C ARG A 139 -7.58 3.87 -9.65
N ILE A 140 -8.41 3.36 -8.76
CA ILE A 140 -8.08 3.24 -7.35
C ILE A 140 -8.34 1.81 -6.89
N PHE A 141 -7.39 1.24 -6.15
CA PHE A 141 -7.56 0.01 -5.38
C PHE A 141 -7.85 0.36 -3.92
N VAL A 142 -8.83 -0.31 -3.34
CA VAL A 142 -9.14 -0.27 -1.90
C VAL A 142 -9.31 -1.69 -1.41
N GLY A 143 -8.54 -2.10 -0.40
CA GLY A 143 -8.62 -3.48 0.08
C GLY A 143 -7.82 -3.76 1.34
N SER A 144 -7.46 -5.04 1.53
CA SER A 144 -6.68 -5.50 2.67
C SER A 144 -5.17 -5.55 2.41
N PHE A 145 -4.73 -5.49 1.14
CA PHE A 145 -3.35 -5.70 0.71
C PHE A 145 -2.41 -4.57 1.16
N ASN A 146 -1.48 -4.88 2.07
CA ASN A 146 -0.35 -4.01 2.37
C ASN A 146 0.76 -4.16 1.32
N PHE A 147 1.56 -3.12 1.14
CA PHE A 147 2.72 -3.20 0.26
C PHE A 147 3.92 -3.83 1.00
N ASP A 148 3.79 -5.12 1.31
CA ASP A 148 4.80 -5.90 2.05
C ASP A 148 4.85 -7.37 1.58
N PRO A 149 5.95 -8.10 1.88
CA PRO A 149 6.12 -9.48 1.43
C PRO A 149 5.10 -10.47 2.02
N ARG A 150 4.53 -10.21 3.19
CA ARG A 150 3.51 -11.09 3.78
C ARG A 150 2.20 -10.99 3.01
N SER A 151 1.73 -9.78 2.73
CA SER A 151 0.55 -9.58 1.90
C SER A 151 0.77 -10.12 0.48
N ALA A 152 1.97 -9.97 -0.07
CA ALA A 152 2.26 -10.49 -1.40
C ALA A 152 2.29 -12.02 -1.48
N ARG A 153 2.77 -12.72 -0.45
CA ARG A 153 3.11 -14.15 -0.56
C ARG A 153 2.42 -15.08 0.45
N LEU A 154 1.98 -14.58 1.60
CA LEU A 154 1.52 -15.41 2.72
C LEU A 154 0.06 -15.17 3.10
N ASN A 155 -0.35 -13.90 3.24
CA ASN A 155 -1.72 -13.59 3.64
C ASN A 155 -2.67 -13.75 2.45
N THR A 156 -3.89 -14.17 2.71
CA THR A 156 -4.99 -14.10 1.73
C THR A 156 -5.59 -12.70 1.77
N GLU A 157 -5.48 -11.99 0.69
CA GLU A 157 -5.89 -10.59 0.56
C GLU A 157 -6.99 -10.43 -0.48
N MET A 158 -7.77 -9.36 -0.35
CA MET A 158 -8.79 -9.00 -1.32
C MET A 158 -9.00 -7.48 -1.39
N GLY A 159 -9.62 -7.03 -2.47
CA GLY A 159 -10.02 -5.64 -2.62
C GLY A 159 -10.81 -5.37 -3.89
N LEU A 160 -11.10 -4.11 -4.10
CA LEU A 160 -11.79 -3.58 -5.26
C LEU A 160 -10.85 -2.69 -6.06
N VAL A 161 -10.80 -2.89 -7.35
CA VAL A 161 -10.27 -1.91 -8.31
C VAL A 161 -11.46 -1.17 -8.90
N ILE A 162 -11.44 0.15 -8.76
CA ILE A 162 -12.55 1.04 -9.15
C ILE A 162 -12.03 2.01 -10.21
N ASP A 163 -12.71 2.07 -11.34
CA ASP A 163 -12.45 3.05 -12.39
C ASP A 163 -13.20 4.34 -12.07
N SER A 164 -12.52 5.31 -11.43
CA SER A 164 -13.13 6.58 -11.05
C SER A 164 -12.07 7.69 -10.96
N PRO A 165 -12.05 8.61 -11.92
CA PRO A 165 -11.19 9.80 -11.84
C PRO A 165 -11.54 10.74 -10.67
N THR A 166 -12.74 10.64 -10.13
CA THR A 166 -13.20 11.45 -8.98
C THR A 166 -12.64 10.95 -7.66
N LEU A 167 -12.44 9.62 -7.53
CA LEU A 167 -11.94 9.00 -6.30
C LEU A 167 -10.43 8.75 -6.32
N ALA A 168 -9.80 8.69 -7.49
CA ALA A 168 -8.39 8.33 -7.66
C ALA A 168 -7.42 9.50 -7.49
#